data_365f431e361c416b92a16cc2c265222a
#
_entry.id   365f431e361c416b92a16cc2c265222a
#
_cell.length_a   1.000
_cell.length_b   1.000
_cell.length_c   1.000
_cell.angle_alpha   90.00
_cell.angle_beta   90.00
_cell.angle_gamma   90.00
#
_symmetry.space_group_name_H-M   'P 1'
#
loop_
_entity.id
_entity.type
_entity.pdbx_description
1 polymer ?
#
loop_
_entity_poly.entity_id
_entity_poly.type
_entity_poly.pdbx_seq_one_letter_code
_entity_poly.pdbx_strand_id
1 'polypeptide(L)'
;MKNLFDLLLPYQKEFYLNPKRKKIFLSSRQVGKSFVAAMILVQKCLMKRGGTSLCVSVNQNSASEIIKKCVKVAEAVKLLTKGKITFAASFDKVVFSNGSRVISLSSNPASIRGYTACCCVVDECAFVEHLNEIIQAIGPTLTRDKNSELILLTTPAGKNGYFYEMYQHALKYPNTWYVQHTTIYDAVNDGLKVDVE
;
A
#
# COMPACT_ATOMS: atom_id res chain seq x y z
N MET A 1 -8.54 -22.67 0.98
CA MET A 1 -8.48 -21.24 1.40
C MET A 1 -9.92 -20.74 1.46
N LYS A 2 -10.45 -20.50 2.64
CA LYS A 2 -11.84 -20.08 2.82
C LYS A 2 -12.01 -18.56 2.64
N ASN A 3 -10.96 -17.78 2.87
CA ASN A 3 -10.99 -16.32 2.79
C ASN A 3 -9.61 -15.76 2.46
N LEU A 4 -9.54 -14.63 1.74
CA LEU A 4 -8.29 -13.93 1.42
C LEU A 4 -7.57 -13.43 2.68
N PHE A 5 -8.32 -13.13 3.74
CA PHE A 5 -7.79 -12.72 5.05
C PHE A 5 -6.98 -13.80 5.77
N ASP A 6 -7.17 -15.07 5.43
CA ASP A 6 -6.41 -16.19 6.02
C ASP A 6 -4.92 -16.16 5.61
N LEU A 7 -4.59 -15.34 4.61
CA LEU A 7 -3.21 -15.10 4.16
C LEU A 7 -2.46 -14.07 5.02
N LEU A 8 -3.14 -13.33 5.88
CA LEU A 8 -2.57 -12.26 6.69
C LEU A 8 -2.30 -12.73 8.12
N LEU A 9 -1.15 -12.36 8.65
CA LEU A 9 -0.83 -12.48 10.08
C LEU A 9 -1.61 -11.44 10.91
N PRO A 10 -1.75 -11.62 12.24
CA PRO A 10 -2.56 -10.74 13.09
C PRO A 10 -2.27 -9.25 12.90
N TYR A 11 -1.01 -8.81 13.01
CA TYR A 11 -0.62 -7.41 12.80
C TYR A 11 -0.94 -6.89 11.39
N GLN A 12 -0.84 -7.76 10.37
CA GLN A 12 -1.18 -7.41 9.00
C GLN A 12 -2.69 -7.23 8.82
N LYS A 13 -3.50 -8.08 9.48
CA LYS A 13 -4.96 -7.95 9.52
C LYS A 13 -5.40 -6.67 10.21
N GLU A 14 -4.77 -6.34 11.33
CA GLU A 14 -5.04 -5.10 12.06
C GLU A 14 -4.84 -3.88 11.16
N PHE A 15 -3.68 -3.78 10.49
CA PHE A 15 -3.40 -2.69 9.56
C PHE A 15 -4.39 -2.64 8.39
N TYR A 16 -4.66 -3.80 7.79
CA TYR A 16 -5.55 -3.92 6.64
C TYR A 16 -6.98 -3.49 6.98
N LEU A 17 -7.52 -3.94 8.12
CA LEU A 17 -8.91 -3.70 8.55
C LEU A 17 -9.12 -2.32 9.16
N ASN A 18 -8.07 -1.60 9.50
CA ASN A 18 -8.20 -0.29 10.12
C ASN A 18 -8.93 0.70 9.19
N PRO A 19 -10.01 1.37 9.66
CA PRO A 19 -10.87 2.20 8.81
C PRO A 19 -10.30 3.60 8.50
N LYS A 20 -9.18 3.97 9.11
CA LYS A 20 -8.57 5.29 8.87
C LYS A 20 -8.11 5.42 7.43
N ARG A 21 -8.34 6.59 6.85
CA ARG A 21 -7.99 6.89 5.46
C ARG A 21 -6.52 7.27 5.27
N LYS A 22 -5.85 7.68 6.33
CA LYS A 22 -4.42 7.98 6.33
C LYS A 22 -3.73 7.01 7.28
N LYS A 23 -2.80 6.23 6.76
CA LYS A 23 -2.16 5.16 7.51
C LYS A 23 -0.65 5.20 7.32
N ILE A 24 0.09 4.93 8.38
CA ILE A 24 1.55 4.72 8.36
C ILE A 24 1.84 3.33 8.91
N PHE A 25 2.58 2.54 8.14
CA PHE A 25 3.12 1.26 8.60
C PHE A 25 4.66 1.35 8.63
N LEU A 26 5.17 1.64 9.81
CA LEU A 26 6.60 1.63 10.10
C LEU A 26 6.96 0.26 10.65
N SER A 27 7.86 -0.47 10.02
CA SER A 27 8.20 -1.81 10.52
C SER A 27 9.58 -2.28 10.06
N SER A 28 10.05 -3.37 10.66
CA SER A 28 11.25 -4.06 10.22
C SER A 28 11.15 -4.52 8.76
N ARG A 29 12.28 -4.86 8.16
CA ARG A 29 12.32 -5.52 6.83
C ARG A 29 11.68 -6.91 6.92
N GLN A 30 11.20 -7.42 5.78
CA GLN A 30 10.69 -8.79 5.59
C GLN A 30 9.42 -9.16 6.40
N VAL A 31 8.76 -8.21 7.06
CA VAL A 31 7.49 -8.45 7.79
C VAL A 31 6.24 -8.39 6.88
N GLY A 32 6.41 -8.34 5.56
CA GLY A 32 5.29 -8.42 4.61
C GLY A 32 4.52 -7.13 4.37
N LYS A 33 5.05 -5.93 4.71
CA LYS A 33 4.42 -4.62 4.43
C LYS A 33 3.83 -4.51 3.02
N SER A 34 4.67 -4.76 2.02
CA SER A 34 4.28 -4.62 0.62
C SER A 34 3.23 -5.66 0.18
N PHE A 35 3.10 -6.79 0.89
CA PHE A 35 2.01 -7.75 0.62
C PHE A 35 0.67 -7.21 1.13
N VAL A 36 0.64 -6.63 2.33
CA VAL A 36 -0.56 -5.95 2.86
C VAL A 36 -0.96 -4.80 1.95
N ALA A 37 0.01 -4.01 1.47
CA ALA A 37 -0.24 -2.94 0.49
C ALA A 37 -0.89 -3.48 -0.79
N ALA A 38 -0.36 -4.56 -1.35
CA ALA A 38 -0.93 -5.19 -2.55
C ALA A 38 -2.38 -5.66 -2.32
N MET A 39 -2.67 -6.23 -1.15
CA MET A 39 -4.02 -6.61 -0.75
C MET A 39 -4.98 -5.41 -0.73
N ILE A 40 -4.56 -4.29 -0.13
CA ILE A 40 -5.37 -3.06 -0.07
C ILE A 40 -5.58 -2.48 -1.46
N LEU A 41 -4.52 -2.36 -2.27
CA LEU A 41 -4.60 -1.82 -3.63
C LEU A 41 -5.58 -2.60 -4.51
N VAL A 42 -5.49 -3.94 -4.47
CA VAL A 42 -6.39 -4.83 -5.21
C VAL A 42 -7.82 -4.71 -4.69
N GLN A 43 -8.03 -4.74 -3.36
CA GLN A 43 -9.36 -4.58 -2.77
C GLN A 43 -10.03 -3.27 -3.22
N LYS A 44 -9.32 -2.15 -3.16
CA LYS A 44 -9.86 -0.85 -3.59
C LYS A 44 -10.27 -0.84 -5.06
N CYS A 45 -9.52 -1.50 -5.92
CA CYS A 45 -9.87 -1.71 -7.32
C CYS A 45 -11.13 -2.57 -7.48
N LEU A 46 -11.27 -3.62 -6.71
CA LEU A 46 -12.45 -4.49 -6.79
C LEU A 46 -13.73 -3.81 -6.28
N MET A 47 -13.59 -2.97 -5.25
CA MET A 47 -14.72 -2.23 -4.67
C MET A 47 -15.18 -1.05 -5.54
N LYS A 48 -14.33 -0.53 -6.43
CA LYS A 48 -14.62 0.65 -7.25
C LYS A 48 -14.46 0.36 -8.73
N ARG A 49 -15.57 0.14 -9.43
CA ARG A 49 -15.57 -0.03 -10.89
C ARG A 49 -14.88 1.16 -11.59
N GLY A 50 -13.93 0.87 -12.47
CA GLY A 50 -13.15 1.89 -13.17
C GLY A 50 -12.17 2.67 -12.28
N GLY A 51 -12.04 2.30 -11.00
CA GLY A 51 -11.15 2.98 -10.05
C GLY A 51 -9.66 2.76 -10.37
N THR A 52 -8.82 3.72 -9.98
CA THR A 52 -7.36 3.59 -10.09
C THR A 52 -6.76 3.60 -8.69
N SER A 53 -5.92 2.62 -8.39
CA SER A 53 -5.05 2.59 -7.21
C SER A 53 -3.60 2.82 -7.65
N LEU A 54 -2.86 3.66 -6.94
CA LEU A 54 -1.48 3.99 -7.27
C LEU A 54 -0.52 3.38 -6.25
N CYS A 55 0.59 2.85 -6.74
CA CYS A 55 1.74 2.49 -5.94
C CYS A 55 2.93 3.34 -6.36
N VAL A 56 3.46 4.15 -5.47
CA VAL A 56 4.64 4.98 -5.68
C VAL A 56 5.79 4.41 -4.86
N SER A 57 6.97 4.30 -5.44
CA SER A 57 8.18 3.86 -4.74
C SER A 57 9.39 4.63 -5.24
N VAL A 58 10.53 4.47 -4.56
CA VAL A 58 11.80 5.17 -4.84
C VAL A 58 12.17 5.13 -6.32
N ASN A 59 11.96 3.99 -6.97
CA ASN A 59 12.18 3.80 -8.40
C ASN A 59 11.16 2.83 -9.00
N GLN A 60 11.12 2.75 -10.33
CA GLN A 60 10.16 1.92 -11.05
C GLN A 60 10.33 0.42 -10.77
N ASN A 61 11.57 -0.06 -10.58
CA ASN A 61 11.81 -1.48 -10.27
C ASN A 61 11.21 -1.85 -8.90
N SER A 62 11.42 -1.01 -7.88
CA SER A 62 10.82 -1.23 -6.56
C SER A 62 9.29 -1.17 -6.61
N ALA A 63 8.73 -0.24 -7.38
CA ALA A 63 7.28 -0.15 -7.57
C ALA A 63 6.71 -1.38 -8.29
N SER A 64 7.43 -1.96 -9.26
CA SER A 64 7.01 -3.16 -9.98
C SER A 64 6.98 -4.42 -9.09
N GLU A 65 7.80 -4.48 -8.03
CA GLU A 65 7.74 -5.59 -7.08
C GLU A 65 6.39 -5.66 -6.34
N ILE A 66 5.76 -4.50 -6.10
CA ILE A 66 4.39 -4.48 -5.55
C ILE A 66 3.39 -4.96 -6.61
N ILE A 67 3.57 -4.62 -7.89
CA ILE A 67 2.72 -5.14 -8.97
C ILE A 67 2.76 -6.67 -9.02
N LYS A 68 3.93 -7.29 -8.89
CA LYS A 68 4.05 -8.75 -8.80
C LYS A 68 3.25 -9.34 -7.63
N LYS A 69 3.22 -8.65 -6.49
CA LYS A 69 2.38 -9.05 -5.34
C LYS A 69 0.89 -8.83 -5.62
N CYS A 70 0.52 -7.73 -6.30
CA CYS A 70 -0.86 -7.50 -6.73
C CYS A 70 -1.34 -8.61 -7.70
N VAL A 71 -0.48 -9.10 -8.59
CA VAL A 71 -0.79 -10.24 -9.48
C VAL A 71 -1.10 -11.49 -8.65
N LYS A 72 -0.27 -11.84 -7.67
CA LYS A 72 -0.54 -12.99 -6.78
C LYS A 72 -1.87 -12.87 -6.03
N VAL A 73 -2.19 -11.66 -5.55
CA VAL A 73 -3.48 -11.39 -4.90
C VAL A 73 -4.63 -11.51 -5.91
N ALA A 74 -4.47 -10.98 -7.12
CA ALA A 74 -5.47 -11.05 -8.19
C ALA A 74 -5.73 -12.50 -8.64
N GLU A 75 -4.70 -13.35 -8.70
CA GLU A 75 -4.84 -14.80 -8.96
C GLU A 75 -5.67 -15.48 -7.86
N ALA A 76 -5.39 -15.19 -6.59
CA ALA A 76 -6.19 -15.71 -5.49
C ALA A 76 -7.65 -15.25 -5.57
N VAL A 77 -7.91 -13.99 -5.89
CA VAL A 77 -9.27 -13.44 -6.11
C VAL A 77 -9.96 -14.16 -7.27
N LYS A 78 -9.27 -14.36 -8.40
CA LYS A 78 -9.82 -15.08 -9.55
C LYS A 78 -10.26 -16.50 -9.18
N LEU A 79 -9.46 -17.22 -8.39
CA LEU A 79 -9.79 -18.55 -7.90
C LEU A 79 -11.00 -18.53 -6.94
N LEU A 80 -11.01 -17.62 -5.96
CA LEU A 80 -12.09 -17.49 -4.99
C LEU A 80 -13.42 -17.09 -5.63
N THR A 81 -13.38 -16.28 -6.68
CA THR A 81 -14.57 -15.84 -7.42
C THR A 81 -14.99 -16.80 -8.55
N LYS A 82 -14.33 -17.96 -8.65
CA LYS A 82 -14.57 -18.95 -9.73
C LYS A 82 -14.51 -18.30 -11.12
N GLY A 83 -13.53 -17.41 -11.32
CA GLY A 83 -13.30 -16.72 -12.60
C GLY A 83 -14.25 -15.56 -12.90
N LYS A 84 -15.16 -15.17 -12.00
CA LYS A 84 -16.02 -13.98 -12.21
C LYS A 84 -15.23 -12.67 -12.27
N ILE A 85 -14.10 -12.60 -11.56
CA ILE A 85 -13.13 -11.51 -11.65
C ILE A 85 -11.92 -12.04 -12.41
N THR A 86 -11.61 -11.39 -13.53
CA THR A 86 -10.41 -11.65 -14.32
C THR A 86 -9.53 -10.41 -14.36
N PHE A 87 -8.28 -10.57 -14.76
CA PHE A 87 -7.33 -9.47 -14.86
C PHE A 87 -6.30 -9.73 -15.99
N ALA A 88 -5.70 -8.64 -16.46
CA ALA A 88 -4.49 -8.63 -17.26
C ALA A 88 -3.40 -7.86 -16.52
N ALA A 89 -2.14 -8.28 -16.67
CA ALA A 89 -1.02 -7.65 -16.01
C ALA A 89 0.12 -7.33 -16.97
N SER A 90 0.81 -6.22 -16.72
CA SER A 90 2.08 -5.84 -17.34
C SER A 90 3.11 -5.55 -16.24
N PHE A 91 4.30 -5.09 -16.62
CA PHE A 91 5.37 -4.74 -15.69
C PHE A 91 4.95 -3.67 -14.66
N ASP A 92 4.12 -2.74 -15.09
CA ASP A 92 3.76 -1.52 -14.34
C ASP A 92 2.30 -1.45 -13.90
N LYS A 93 1.45 -2.41 -14.29
CA LYS A 93 0.01 -2.34 -13.97
C LYS A 93 -0.68 -3.70 -13.93
N VAL A 94 -1.79 -3.72 -13.18
CA VAL A 94 -2.81 -4.79 -13.21
C VAL A 94 -4.15 -4.15 -13.55
N VAL A 95 -4.84 -4.66 -14.57
CA VAL A 95 -6.15 -4.18 -15.01
C VAL A 95 -7.18 -5.28 -14.79
N PHE A 96 -8.26 -4.98 -14.07
CA PHE A 96 -9.32 -5.92 -13.73
C PHE A 96 -10.50 -5.83 -14.71
N SER A 97 -11.27 -6.92 -14.82
CA SER A 97 -12.45 -7.01 -15.69
C SER A 97 -13.56 -5.98 -15.37
N ASN A 98 -13.57 -5.39 -14.17
CA ASN A 98 -14.48 -4.30 -13.82
C ASN A 98 -13.99 -2.91 -14.31
N GLY A 99 -12.89 -2.86 -15.09
CA GLY A 99 -12.28 -1.64 -15.62
C GLY A 99 -11.36 -0.91 -14.62
N SER A 100 -11.23 -1.38 -13.38
CA SER A 100 -10.30 -0.78 -12.41
C SER A 100 -8.86 -1.25 -12.63
N ARG A 101 -7.91 -0.51 -12.07
CA ARG A 101 -6.48 -0.81 -12.28
C ARG A 101 -5.61 -0.40 -11.11
N VAL A 102 -4.57 -1.18 -10.85
CA VAL A 102 -3.41 -0.79 -10.02
C VAL A 102 -2.29 -0.36 -10.97
N ILE A 103 -1.65 0.77 -10.70
CA ILE A 103 -0.53 1.30 -11.48
C ILE A 103 0.64 1.56 -10.54
N SER A 104 1.84 1.15 -10.95
CA SER A 104 3.08 1.49 -10.26
C SER A 104 3.76 2.68 -10.93
N LEU A 105 4.28 3.59 -10.12
CA LEU A 105 4.96 4.81 -10.52
C LEU A 105 6.26 4.95 -9.72
N SER A 106 7.27 5.50 -10.36
CA SER A 106 8.43 6.03 -9.64
C SER A 106 8.05 7.31 -8.89
N SER A 107 8.88 7.70 -7.91
CA SER A 107 8.72 8.93 -7.12
C SER A 107 9.00 10.20 -7.93
N ASN A 108 8.21 10.41 -8.99
CA ASN A 108 8.22 11.61 -9.82
C ASN A 108 6.87 12.34 -9.68
N PRO A 109 6.84 13.58 -9.12
CA PRO A 109 5.61 14.32 -8.92
C PRO A 109 4.80 14.54 -10.22
N ALA A 110 5.47 14.72 -11.37
CA ALA A 110 4.81 14.95 -12.64
C ALA A 110 4.02 13.72 -13.11
N SER A 111 4.54 12.51 -12.88
CA SER A 111 3.86 11.27 -13.26
C SER A 111 2.61 10.99 -12.40
N ILE A 112 2.55 11.53 -11.18
CA ILE A 112 1.45 11.31 -10.23
C ILE A 112 0.25 12.22 -10.53
N ARG A 113 0.51 13.49 -10.89
CA ARG A 113 -0.52 14.53 -11.06
C ARG A 113 -1.58 14.24 -12.11
N GLY A 114 -1.29 13.36 -13.08
CA GLY A 114 -2.23 12.98 -14.15
C GLY A 114 -3.35 12.02 -13.73
N TYR A 115 -3.37 11.54 -12.49
CA TYR A 115 -4.31 10.52 -12.04
C TYR A 115 -5.38 11.05 -11.09
N THR A 116 -6.52 10.35 -11.10
CA THR A 116 -7.51 10.35 -10.00
C THR A 116 -7.50 8.96 -9.38
N ALA A 117 -7.21 8.88 -8.10
CA ALA A 117 -7.00 7.61 -7.41
C ALA A 117 -7.97 7.39 -6.25
N CYS A 118 -8.37 6.14 -6.04
CA CYS A 118 -9.13 5.71 -4.87
C CYS A 118 -8.21 5.25 -3.71
N CYS A 119 -6.96 4.94 -4.02
CA CYS A 119 -5.94 4.61 -3.04
C CYS A 119 -4.56 4.98 -3.59
N CYS A 120 -3.70 5.49 -2.74
CA CYS A 120 -2.29 5.70 -3.05
C CYS A 120 -1.43 5.11 -1.92
N VAL A 121 -0.55 4.19 -2.29
CA VAL A 121 0.49 3.63 -1.42
C VAL A 121 1.81 4.25 -1.82
N VAL A 122 2.57 4.77 -0.84
CA VAL A 122 3.98 5.17 -1.01
C VAL A 122 4.83 4.16 -0.25
N ASP A 123 5.55 3.32 -0.98
CA ASP A 123 6.42 2.30 -0.39
C ASP A 123 7.84 2.84 -0.22
N GLU A 124 8.49 2.38 0.85
CA GLU A 124 9.81 2.84 1.30
C GLU A 124 9.90 4.37 1.38
N CYS A 125 8.80 5.00 1.85
CA CYS A 125 8.61 6.46 1.78
C CYS A 125 9.68 7.26 2.54
N ALA A 126 10.33 6.71 3.57
CA ALA A 126 11.43 7.38 4.27
C ALA A 126 12.70 7.52 3.41
N PHE A 127 12.81 6.77 2.31
CA PHE A 127 13.92 6.79 1.36
C PHE A 127 13.60 7.52 0.05
N VAL A 128 12.38 8.04 -0.07
CA VAL A 128 11.96 8.83 -1.24
C VAL A 128 12.55 10.23 -1.15
N GLU A 129 13.37 10.59 -2.14
CA GLU A 129 13.83 11.98 -2.29
C GLU A 129 12.64 12.91 -2.52
N HIS A 130 12.69 14.10 -1.93
CA HIS A 130 11.62 15.09 -2.06
C HIS A 130 10.21 14.55 -1.73
N LEU A 131 10.09 13.71 -0.69
CA LEU A 131 8.82 13.12 -0.28
C LEU A 131 7.71 14.18 -0.09
N ASN A 132 8.05 15.39 0.36
CA ASN A 132 7.11 16.51 0.48
C ASN A 132 6.42 16.84 -0.84
N GLU A 133 7.15 16.88 -1.96
CA GLU A 133 6.61 17.15 -3.29
C GLU A 133 5.73 15.99 -3.78
N ILE A 134 6.12 14.75 -3.48
CA ILE A 134 5.33 13.56 -3.78
C ILE A 134 3.99 13.60 -3.03
N ILE A 135 4.00 13.91 -1.73
CA ILE A 135 2.76 14.02 -0.93
C ILE A 135 1.88 15.16 -1.43
N GLN A 136 2.47 16.29 -1.82
CA GLN A 136 1.73 17.39 -2.44
C GLN A 136 1.11 17.01 -3.80
N ALA A 137 1.81 16.21 -4.60
CA ALA A 137 1.26 15.69 -5.86
C ALA A 137 0.14 14.67 -5.66
N ILE A 138 0.23 13.83 -4.62
CA ILE A 138 -0.79 12.81 -4.28
C ILE A 138 -2.07 13.47 -3.75
N GLY A 139 -1.97 14.52 -2.94
CA GLY A 139 -3.13 15.16 -2.30
C GLY A 139 -4.30 15.39 -3.26
N PRO A 140 -4.14 16.15 -4.36
CA PRO A 140 -5.20 16.38 -5.33
C PRO A 140 -5.74 15.12 -6.01
N THR A 141 -4.91 14.07 -6.19
CA THR A 141 -5.35 12.83 -6.85
C THR A 141 -6.39 12.07 -6.03
N LEU A 142 -6.40 12.28 -4.71
CA LEU A 142 -7.29 11.61 -3.76
C LEU A 142 -8.55 12.43 -3.42
N THR A 143 -8.67 13.67 -3.87
CA THR A 143 -9.76 14.58 -3.44
C THR A 143 -11.13 14.23 -4.00
N ARG A 144 -11.21 13.60 -5.17
CA ARG A 144 -12.48 13.29 -5.85
C ARG A 144 -13.27 12.15 -5.20
N ASP A 145 -12.65 11.38 -4.33
CA ASP A 145 -13.30 10.28 -3.63
C ASP A 145 -13.12 10.44 -2.12
N LYS A 146 -14.23 10.70 -1.42
CA LYS A 146 -14.23 10.84 0.05
C LYS A 146 -13.74 9.59 0.79
N ASN A 147 -13.72 8.43 0.13
CA ASN A 147 -13.25 7.15 0.67
C ASN A 147 -11.83 6.79 0.20
N SER A 148 -11.15 7.71 -0.48
CA SER A 148 -9.76 7.49 -0.90
C SER A 148 -8.81 7.36 0.28
N GLU A 149 -7.76 6.56 0.12
CA GLU A 149 -6.79 6.29 1.17
C GLU A 149 -5.37 6.68 0.76
N LEU A 150 -4.62 7.24 1.72
CA LEU A 150 -3.17 7.43 1.65
C LEU A 150 -2.48 6.49 2.64
N ILE A 151 -1.58 5.67 2.13
CA ILE A 151 -0.85 4.68 2.92
C ILE A 151 0.65 4.90 2.71
N LEU A 152 1.36 5.09 3.80
CA LEU A 152 2.81 5.25 3.83
C LEU A 152 3.43 4.01 4.46
N LEU A 153 4.32 3.36 3.75
CA LEU A 153 5.03 2.16 4.21
C LEU A 153 6.51 2.44 4.21
N THR A 154 7.22 2.06 5.26
CA THR A 154 8.69 2.16 5.28
C THR A 154 9.32 1.32 6.36
N THR A 155 10.61 1.07 6.23
CA THR A 155 11.50 0.71 7.33
C THR A 155 12.07 1.97 7.98
N PRO A 156 12.55 1.89 9.23
CA PRO A 156 13.19 3.03 9.90
C PRO A 156 14.40 3.56 9.10
N ALA A 157 14.48 4.88 8.95
CA ALA A 157 15.57 5.58 8.24
C ALA A 157 16.18 6.72 9.07
N GLY A 158 16.11 6.63 10.40
CA GLY A 158 16.57 7.69 11.31
C GLY A 158 15.46 8.63 11.77
N LYS A 159 15.81 9.57 12.65
CA LYS A 159 14.88 10.54 13.25
C LYS A 159 15.02 11.93 12.60
N ASN A 160 15.07 11.97 11.28
CA ASN A 160 15.20 13.19 10.49
C ASN A 160 14.41 13.11 9.18
N GLY A 161 14.28 14.23 8.50
CA GLY A 161 13.61 14.35 7.21
C GLY A 161 12.09 14.36 7.27
N TYR A 162 11.48 14.62 6.11
CA TYR A 162 10.05 14.88 6.00
C TYR A 162 9.18 13.70 6.44
N PHE A 163 9.62 12.45 6.21
CA PHE A 163 8.87 11.29 6.71
C PHE A 163 8.80 11.30 8.25
N TYR A 164 9.91 11.59 8.93
CA TYR A 164 9.91 11.65 10.38
C TYR A 164 8.98 12.73 10.92
N GLU A 165 8.95 13.91 10.29
CA GLU A 165 8.01 14.99 10.63
C GLU A 165 6.55 14.53 10.44
N MET A 166 6.24 13.88 9.33
CA MET A 166 4.90 13.31 9.09
C MET A 166 4.53 12.23 10.12
N TYR A 167 5.48 11.37 10.49
CA TYR A 167 5.27 10.35 11.51
C TYR A 167 4.97 10.98 12.86
N GLN A 168 5.74 11.98 13.30
CA GLN A 168 5.50 12.73 14.53
C GLN A 168 4.14 13.45 14.50
N HIS A 169 3.81 14.08 13.38
CA HIS A 169 2.50 14.67 13.18
C HIS A 169 1.37 13.62 13.27
N ALA A 170 1.52 12.48 12.65
CA ALA A 170 0.52 11.42 12.68
C ALA A 170 0.26 10.89 14.10
N LEU A 171 1.30 10.77 14.92
CA LEU A 171 1.16 10.39 16.34
C LEU A 171 0.38 11.44 17.17
N LYS A 172 0.52 12.73 16.83
CA LYS A 172 -0.23 13.82 17.50
C LYS A 172 -1.71 13.87 17.10
N TYR A 173 -2.07 13.32 15.93
CA TYR A 173 -3.42 13.39 15.39
C TYR A 173 -4.02 11.99 15.13
N PRO A 174 -4.21 11.15 16.17
CA PRO A 174 -4.68 9.78 16.03
C PRO A 174 -6.12 9.70 15.50
N ASN A 175 -6.89 10.78 15.58
CA ASN A 175 -8.22 10.84 14.98
C ASN A 175 -8.19 10.85 13.45
N THR A 176 -7.12 11.36 12.84
CA THR A 176 -6.94 11.47 11.39
C THR A 176 -6.07 10.34 10.84
N TRP A 177 -5.04 9.95 11.59
CA TRP A 177 -4.06 8.97 11.18
C TRP A 177 -4.17 7.68 11.98
N TYR A 178 -3.86 6.57 11.33
CA TYR A 178 -3.50 5.32 11.98
C TYR A 178 -2.00 5.09 11.79
N VAL A 179 -1.31 4.87 12.88
CA VAL A 179 0.13 4.59 12.89
C VAL A 179 0.33 3.23 13.52
N GLN A 180 0.89 2.32 12.74
CA GLN A 180 1.32 1.01 13.23
C GLN A 180 2.83 0.91 13.16
N HIS A 181 3.43 0.51 14.28
CA HIS A 181 4.84 0.15 14.38
C HIS A 181 4.93 -1.33 14.72
N THR A 182 5.68 -2.09 13.90
CA THR A 182 5.84 -3.54 14.09
C THR A 182 7.31 -3.89 13.96
N THR A 183 7.90 -4.38 15.02
CA THR A 183 9.26 -4.91 15.02
C THR A 183 9.27 -6.33 14.45
N ILE A 184 10.47 -6.87 14.18
CA ILE A 184 10.60 -8.26 13.75
C ILE A 184 10.13 -9.21 14.87
N TYR A 185 10.36 -8.86 16.14
CA TYR A 185 9.92 -9.66 17.30
C TYR A 185 8.39 -9.69 17.43
N ASP A 186 7.72 -8.55 17.22
CA ASP A 186 6.26 -8.49 17.20
C ASP A 186 5.70 -9.39 16.09
N ALA A 187 6.32 -9.33 14.91
CA ALA A 187 5.90 -10.14 13.77
C ALA A 187 6.09 -11.65 14.00
N VAL A 188 7.19 -12.05 14.65
CA VAL A 188 7.44 -13.46 15.03
C VAL A 188 6.44 -13.91 16.09
N ASN A 189 6.14 -13.11 17.09
CA ASN A 189 5.12 -13.42 18.11
C ASN A 189 3.73 -13.60 17.46
N ASP A 190 3.45 -12.89 16.39
CA ASP A 190 2.23 -13.00 15.59
C ASP A 190 2.28 -14.13 14.53
N GLY A 191 3.33 -14.95 14.54
CA GLY A 191 3.45 -16.16 13.73
C GLY A 191 4.26 -16.02 12.43
N LEU A 192 5.02 -14.93 12.25
CA LEU A 192 5.97 -14.82 11.14
C LEU A 192 7.10 -15.86 11.33
N LYS A 193 7.29 -16.69 10.31
CA LYS A 193 8.36 -17.69 10.31
C LYS A 193 9.61 -17.10 9.67
N VAL A 194 10.50 -16.57 10.47
CA VAL A 194 11.84 -16.10 10.10
C VAL A 194 12.82 -16.50 11.19
N ASP A 195 14.05 -16.75 10.81
CA ASP A 195 15.15 -16.93 11.75
C ASP A 195 15.61 -15.54 12.21
N VAL A 196 15.57 -15.32 13.53
CA VAL A 196 15.97 -14.06 14.16
C VAL A 196 17.19 -14.40 15.00
N GLU A 197 18.36 -14.58 14.34
CA GLU A 197 19.65 -14.60 15.01
C GLU A 197 20.15 -13.20 15.36
#